data_4074607d59c053386cc8e777698540b1
#
_entry.id   4074607d59c053386cc8e777698540b1
#
_cell.length_a   1.000
_cell.length_b   1.000
_cell.length_c   1.000
_cell.angle_alpha   90.00
_cell.angle_beta   90.00
_cell.angle_gamma   90.00
#
_symmetry.space_group_name_H-M   'P 1'
#
loop_
_entity.id
_entity.type
_entity.pdbx_description
1 polymer ?
#
loop_
_entity_poly.entity_id
_entity_poly.type
_entity_poly.pdbx_seq_one_letter_code
_entity_poly.pdbx_strand_id
1 'polypeptide(L)'
;MLIKEIVAKKTWYNQIIHTTESQKRSLFTWMESIKRIGKGTGKQASKYRRLAQKEMENCKGVIPVWIMPLNKVIETIKLEDDLFDVVIVDESSQSDISAITVLLRGKRAVIVGDEWQISPEAIGKDNEMVENLIHRYLKEIPHSEWFDLKTSLYHTALRVFPSRLVLKEHFRCAPSIIDFSNNLCYSGEIIPLRCPEASDSFSPVVSAVKVENGLKDLSKNVNEEEAAAIVNKIVQCCSDEKYKNMTMGVISLLGEAQSELIENMLKESLGIEEMIRRRLICGDAYSFQGDERDIIFLSLVIAKNAKFTALTKESDIRRFNVAASRARNQMFLFHSVDIEDLNPKCVRSSLLSYCLDSEKKSLQYEKGNNLLVSGFKNDVLCALEKRGYKVKPNIKIGKYKIDFVIEGTYGRLAIDCCGEDTAFSSNWEENHNRRMTLQRVGWKFFILRESEFYYNPNNCIDKISHYLELNQG
;
A
#
# COMPACT_ATOMS: atom_id res chain seq x y z
N MET A 1 -22.24 11.38 2.46
CA MET A 1 -22.39 11.54 1.00
C MET A 1 -22.72 12.98 0.61
N LEU A 2 -23.80 13.59 1.10
CA LEU A 2 -24.25 14.95 0.75
C LEU A 2 -23.17 16.05 0.94
N ILE A 3 -22.45 16.08 2.07
CA ILE A 3 -21.41 17.07 2.32
C ILE A 3 -20.30 17.01 1.27
N LYS A 4 -19.87 15.81 0.88
CA LYS A 4 -18.83 15.61 -0.15
C LYS A 4 -19.28 16.19 -1.50
N GLU A 5 -20.54 15.97 -1.88
CA GLU A 5 -21.10 16.50 -3.12
C GLU A 5 -21.23 18.03 -3.08
N ILE A 6 -21.67 18.60 -1.94
CA ILE A 6 -21.76 20.05 -1.77
C ILE A 6 -20.38 20.69 -1.90
N VAL A 7 -19.36 20.13 -1.23
CA VAL A 7 -18.00 20.65 -1.32
C VAL A 7 -17.48 20.58 -2.75
N ALA A 8 -17.63 19.44 -3.43
CA ALA A 8 -17.19 19.28 -4.82
C ALA A 8 -17.88 20.27 -5.76
N LYS A 9 -19.21 20.38 -5.68
CA LYS A 9 -19.99 21.29 -6.54
C LYS A 9 -19.66 22.76 -6.27
N LYS A 10 -19.52 23.17 -5.01
CA LYS A 10 -19.14 24.55 -4.64
C LYS A 10 -17.72 24.89 -5.10
N THR A 11 -16.76 23.97 -4.92
CA THR A 11 -15.39 24.17 -5.39
C THR A 11 -15.35 24.34 -6.91
N TRP A 12 -16.03 23.47 -7.64
CA TRP A 12 -16.13 23.52 -9.10
C TRP A 12 -16.79 24.82 -9.60
N TYR A 13 -17.92 25.21 -9.00
CA TYR A 13 -18.60 26.45 -9.32
C TYR A 13 -17.71 27.66 -9.11
N ASN A 14 -17.06 27.77 -7.94
CA ASN A 14 -16.15 28.87 -7.63
C ASN A 14 -14.99 28.93 -8.64
N GLN A 15 -14.43 27.80 -9.03
CA GLN A 15 -13.35 27.74 -10.01
C GLN A 15 -13.81 28.26 -11.38
N ILE A 16 -15.00 27.87 -11.84
CA ILE A 16 -15.53 28.32 -13.15
C ILE A 16 -15.74 29.83 -13.17
N ILE A 17 -16.40 30.40 -12.15
CA ILE A 17 -16.76 31.82 -12.12
C ILE A 17 -15.56 32.76 -11.92
N HIS A 18 -14.51 32.29 -11.25
CA HIS A 18 -13.31 33.10 -10.99
C HIS A 18 -12.19 32.91 -12.02
N THR A 19 -12.35 31.99 -12.97
CA THR A 19 -11.35 31.75 -14.01
C THR A 19 -11.62 32.66 -15.23
N THR A 20 -10.71 33.59 -15.49
CA THR A 20 -10.81 34.50 -16.67
C THR A 20 -10.44 33.77 -17.97
N GLU A 21 -10.89 34.32 -19.11
CA GLU A 21 -10.55 33.77 -20.44
C GLU A 21 -9.04 33.86 -20.72
N SER A 22 -8.34 34.84 -20.18
CA SER A 22 -6.88 34.95 -20.26
C SER A 22 -6.21 33.78 -19.54
N GLN A 23 -6.65 33.47 -18.32
CA GLN A 23 -6.13 32.36 -17.53
C GLN A 23 -6.40 31.00 -18.17
N LYS A 24 -7.57 30.81 -18.79
CA LYS A 24 -7.87 29.58 -19.56
C LYS A 24 -6.90 29.40 -20.73
N ARG A 25 -6.60 30.47 -21.46
CA ARG A 25 -5.62 30.43 -22.55
C ARG A 25 -4.22 30.09 -22.05
N SER A 26 -3.79 30.74 -20.97
CA SER A 26 -2.49 30.43 -20.34
C SER A 26 -2.40 29.01 -19.89
N LEU A 27 -3.44 28.46 -19.27
CA LEU A 27 -3.48 27.05 -18.85
C LEU A 27 -3.37 26.09 -20.05
N PHE A 28 -4.10 26.38 -21.14
CA PHE A 28 -4.00 25.58 -22.36
C PHE A 28 -2.60 25.63 -22.98
N THR A 29 -2.03 26.85 -23.08
CA THR A 29 -0.67 27.05 -23.62
C THR A 29 0.38 26.37 -22.74
N TRP A 30 0.21 26.40 -21.44
CA TRP A 30 1.06 25.68 -20.50
C TRP A 30 0.99 24.16 -20.75
N MET A 31 -0.21 23.58 -20.84
CA MET A 31 -0.41 22.14 -21.10
C MET A 31 0.25 21.70 -22.42
N GLU A 32 0.05 22.46 -23.48
CA GLU A 32 0.67 22.18 -24.79
C GLU A 32 2.20 22.30 -24.74
N SER A 33 2.70 23.27 -24.00
CA SER A 33 4.17 23.42 -23.78
C SER A 33 4.78 22.24 -23.06
N ILE A 34 4.13 21.75 -22.00
CA ILE A 34 4.56 20.55 -21.26
C ILE A 34 4.60 19.32 -22.18
N LYS A 35 3.57 19.08 -22.97
CA LYS A 35 3.57 17.97 -23.96
C LYS A 35 4.73 18.07 -24.94
N ARG A 36 5.05 19.28 -25.43
CA ARG A 36 6.13 19.50 -26.39
C ARG A 36 7.53 19.44 -25.81
N ILE A 37 7.71 19.61 -24.50
CA ILE A 37 8.99 19.35 -23.81
C ILE A 37 9.33 17.86 -23.90
N GLY A 38 8.33 16.96 -23.77
CA GLY A 38 8.50 15.51 -23.85
C GLY A 38 9.58 15.01 -22.88
N LYS A 39 10.55 14.25 -23.40
CA LYS A 39 11.70 13.75 -22.60
C LYS A 39 12.73 14.85 -22.25
N GLY A 40 12.54 16.08 -22.71
CA GLY A 40 13.39 17.22 -22.39
C GLY A 40 14.71 17.33 -23.18
N THR A 41 14.97 16.41 -24.11
CA THR A 41 16.23 16.34 -24.91
C THR A 41 16.10 16.94 -26.30
N GLY A 42 14.91 17.35 -26.70
CA GLY A 42 14.65 17.92 -28.04
C GLY A 42 15.26 19.32 -28.23
N LYS A 43 15.65 19.67 -29.46
CA LYS A 43 16.26 20.97 -29.82
C LYS A 43 15.43 22.17 -29.37
N GLN A 44 14.11 22.07 -29.28
CA GLN A 44 13.19 23.15 -28.86
C GLN A 44 12.75 23.02 -27.39
N ALA A 45 13.22 22.04 -26.64
CA ALA A 45 12.78 21.81 -25.25
C ALA A 45 13.01 23.04 -24.35
N SER A 46 14.14 23.76 -24.53
CA SER A 46 14.44 24.98 -23.76
C SER A 46 13.44 26.12 -24.04
N LYS A 47 13.01 26.26 -25.28
CA LYS A 47 11.97 27.24 -25.68
C LYS A 47 10.64 26.93 -24.99
N TYR A 48 10.20 25.68 -25.04
CA TYR A 48 8.93 25.26 -24.40
C TYR A 48 8.98 25.31 -22.89
N ARG A 49 10.17 25.06 -22.27
CA ARG A 49 10.34 25.28 -20.82
C ARG A 49 10.12 26.73 -20.43
N ARG A 50 10.74 27.68 -21.15
CA ARG A 50 10.54 29.11 -20.87
C ARG A 50 9.09 29.55 -21.08
N LEU A 51 8.42 29.04 -22.12
CA LEU A 51 7.02 29.30 -22.35
C LEU A 51 6.13 28.75 -21.26
N ALA A 52 6.37 27.46 -20.84
CA ALA A 52 5.64 26.86 -19.75
C ALA A 52 5.83 27.63 -18.43
N GLN A 53 7.05 28.07 -18.11
CA GLN A 53 7.32 28.88 -16.94
C GLN A 53 6.54 30.19 -16.94
N LYS A 54 6.54 30.91 -18.08
CA LYS A 54 5.80 32.17 -18.22
C LYS A 54 4.29 32.00 -18.08
N GLU A 55 3.73 30.97 -18.72
CA GLU A 55 2.29 30.73 -18.66
C GLU A 55 1.84 30.19 -17.30
N MET A 56 2.72 29.49 -16.59
CA MET A 56 2.46 29.02 -15.22
C MET A 56 2.22 30.17 -14.24
N GLU A 57 2.98 31.28 -14.38
CA GLU A 57 2.80 32.46 -13.54
C GLU A 57 1.36 33.02 -13.66
N ASN A 58 0.78 32.98 -14.86
CA ASN A 58 -0.57 33.48 -15.09
C ASN A 58 -1.68 32.51 -14.65
N CYS A 59 -1.44 31.22 -14.63
CA CYS A 59 -2.48 30.24 -14.41
C CYS A 59 -2.35 29.43 -13.08
N LYS A 60 -1.26 29.58 -12.33
CA LYS A 60 -1.06 28.81 -11.07
C LYS A 60 -2.17 29.01 -10.04
N GLY A 61 -2.73 30.22 -9.95
CA GLY A 61 -3.83 30.53 -9.03
C GLY A 61 -5.20 30.05 -9.48
N VAL A 62 -5.33 29.55 -10.72
CA VAL A 62 -6.61 29.05 -11.26
C VAL A 62 -6.99 27.70 -10.67
N ILE A 63 -6.01 26.85 -10.47
CA ILE A 63 -6.21 25.49 -9.96
C ILE A 63 -5.67 25.44 -8.53
N PRO A 64 -6.50 25.06 -7.54
CA PRO A 64 -6.11 25.08 -6.14
C PRO A 64 -5.07 24.02 -5.78
N VAL A 65 -4.96 22.93 -6.56
CA VAL A 65 -4.04 21.82 -6.32
C VAL A 65 -3.34 21.42 -7.61
N TRP A 66 -2.01 21.43 -7.59
CA TRP A 66 -1.16 20.98 -8.67
C TRP A 66 -0.43 19.71 -8.26
N ILE A 67 -0.57 18.65 -9.04
CA ILE A 67 0.12 17.37 -8.82
C ILE A 67 1.10 17.15 -9.97
N MET A 68 2.38 17.11 -9.65
CA MET A 68 3.45 17.00 -10.66
C MET A 68 4.61 16.15 -10.14
N PRO A 69 5.35 15.45 -11.02
CA PRO A 69 6.65 14.89 -10.68
C PRO A 69 7.65 16.00 -10.31
N LEU A 70 8.59 15.71 -9.40
CA LEU A 70 9.57 16.69 -8.91
C LEU A 70 10.35 17.38 -10.02
N ASN A 71 10.79 16.65 -11.04
CA ASN A 71 11.50 17.21 -12.19
C ASN A 71 10.65 18.21 -12.96
N LYS A 72 9.34 17.98 -13.08
CA LYS A 72 8.42 18.91 -13.75
C LYS A 72 8.19 20.17 -12.94
N VAL A 73 8.10 20.06 -11.62
CA VAL A 73 8.04 21.25 -10.74
C VAL A 73 9.28 22.11 -10.94
N ILE A 74 10.46 21.53 -10.92
CA ILE A 74 11.74 22.23 -11.08
C ILE A 74 11.83 22.90 -12.48
N GLU A 75 11.38 22.20 -13.52
CA GLU A 75 11.41 22.69 -14.90
C GLU A 75 10.44 23.82 -15.20
N THR A 76 9.26 23.83 -14.56
CA THR A 76 8.13 24.67 -14.98
C THR A 76 7.73 25.74 -13.99
N ILE A 77 8.07 25.60 -12.73
CA ILE A 77 7.74 26.57 -11.67
C ILE A 77 9.02 27.30 -11.27
N LYS A 78 9.08 28.58 -11.52
CA LYS A 78 10.21 29.41 -11.12
C LYS A 78 10.27 29.60 -9.59
N LEU A 79 11.46 29.93 -9.11
CA LEU A 79 11.64 30.43 -7.75
C LEU A 79 11.37 31.92 -7.76
N GLU A 80 10.23 32.33 -7.28
CA GLU A 80 9.74 33.71 -7.22
C GLU A 80 9.08 33.99 -5.89
N ASP A 81 8.76 35.26 -5.59
CA ASP A 81 8.15 35.67 -4.33
C ASP A 81 6.69 35.20 -4.16
N ASP A 82 6.00 34.89 -5.26
CA ASP A 82 4.64 34.36 -5.22
C ASP A 82 4.67 32.82 -5.04
N LEU A 83 4.76 32.41 -3.80
CA LEU A 83 4.89 31.02 -3.36
C LEU A 83 3.51 30.34 -3.21
N PHE A 84 3.48 29.03 -3.41
CA PHE A 84 2.34 28.21 -2.99
C PHE A 84 2.15 28.27 -1.47
N ASP A 85 0.91 28.17 -1.01
CA ASP A 85 0.66 28.16 0.43
C ASP A 85 1.24 26.94 1.12
N VAL A 86 1.16 25.77 0.46
CA VAL A 86 1.72 24.50 0.97
C VAL A 86 2.30 23.71 -0.20
N VAL A 87 3.51 23.20 0.01
CA VAL A 87 4.13 22.17 -0.83
C VAL A 87 4.09 20.85 -0.09
N ILE A 88 3.54 19.82 -0.72
CA ILE A 88 3.50 18.46 -0.20
C ILE A 88 4.41 17.59 -1.06
N VAL A 89 5.45 17.02 -0.47
CA VAL A 89 6.34 16.07 -1.14
C VAL A 89 6.00 14.68 -0.64
N ASP A 90 5.35 13.90 -1.50
CA ASP A 90 5.03 12.51 -1.23
C ASP A 90 6.16 11.59 -1.70
N GLU A 91 6.26 10.37 -1.13
CA GLU A 91 7.34 9.41 -1.40
C GLU A 91 8.75 10.03 -1.25
N SER A 92 8.89 10.94 -0.29
CA SER A 92 10.13 11.70 -0.09
C SER A 92 11.31 10.83 0.39
N SER A 93 11.06 9.62 0.84
CA SER A 93 12.08 8.61 1.14
C SER A 93 12.87 8.20 -0.10
N GLN A 94 12.27 8.31 -1.30
CA GLN A 94 12.87 8.01 -2.59
C GLN A 94 13.55 9.23 -3.24
N SER A 95 13.31 10.41 -2.70
CA SER A 95 13.79 11.66 -3.27
C SER A 95 15.18 11.99 -2.77
N ASP A 96 16.09 12.29 -3.68
CA ASP A 96 17.42 12.78 -3.35
C ASP A 96 17.40 14.27 -2.94
N ILE A 97 18.56 14.81 -2.67
CA ILE A 97 18.75 16.20 -2.22
C ILE A 97 18.15 17.24 -3.18
N SER A 98 18.00 16.95 -4.47
CA SER A 98 17.44 17.90 -5.44
C SER A 98 16.00 18.32 -5.09
N ALA A 99 15.28 17.47 -4.36
CA ALA A 99 13.93 17.76 -3.89
C ALA A 99 13.84 18.96 -2.92
N ILE A 100 14.94 19.36 -2.27
CA ILE A 100 14.99 20.58 -1.43
C ILE A 100 14.59 21.82 -2.26
N THR A 101 14.98 21.86 -3.52
CA THR A 101 14.63 22.99 -4.40
C THR A 101 13.12 23.17 -4.58
N VAL A 102 12.35 22.10 -4.44
CA VAL A 102 10.89 22.14 -4.53
C VAL A 102 10.28 22.77 -3.27
N LEU A 103 10.88 22.57 -2.11
CA LEU A 103 10.41 23.18 -0.85
C LEU A 103 10.47 24.71 -0.88
N LEU A 104 11.43 25.26 -1.61
CA LEU A 104 11.60 26.72 -1.78
C LEU A 104 10.43 27.39 -2.55
N ARG A 105 9.51 26.62 -3.11
CA ARG A 105 8.32 27.10 -3.83
C ARG A 105 7.07 27.22 -2.96
N GLY A 106 7.18 26.91 -1.67
CA GLY A 106 6.08 26.98 -0.72
C GLY A 106 6.38 27.77 0.53
N LYS A 107 5.34 28.40 1.09
CA LYS A 107 5.41 29.06 2.40
C LYS A 107 5.51 28.05 3.55
N ARG A 108 4.94 26.87 3.34
CA ARG A 108 4.94 25.72 4.29
C ARG A 108 5.19 24.45 3.53
N ALA A 109 5.77 23.46 4.20
CA ALA A 109 6.05 22.16 3.61
C ALA A 109 5.46 21.04 4.46
N VAL A 110 4.96 20.00 3.77
CA VAL A 110 4.59 18.72 4.36
C VAL A 110 5.42 17.65 3.63
N ILE A 111 6.25 16.95 4.39
CA ILE A 111 7.15 15.93 3.84
C ILE A 111 6.60 14.58 4.27
N VAL A 112 6.17 13.78 3.30
CA VAL A 112 5.57 12.46 3.51
C VAL A 112 6.53 11.39 3.03
N GLY A 113 6.79 10.38 3.85
CA GLY A 113 7.70 9.29 3.50
C GLY A 113 7.70 8.21 4.57
N ASP A 114 8.54 7.22 4.34
CA ASP A 114 8.70 6.06 5.22
C ASP A 114 10.18 5.67 5.28
N GLU A 115 10.76 5.66 6.46
CA GLU A 115 12.17 5.33 6.66
C GLU A 115 12.51 3.85 6.37
N TRP A 116 11.50 2.99 6.40
CA TRP A 116 11.61 1.56 6.12
C TRP A 116 11.26 1.16 4.69
N GLN A 117 11.02 2.15 3.81
CA GLN A 117 10.95 1.92 2.38
C GLN A 117 12.31 2.17 1.71
N ILE A 118 12.41 1.77 0.44
CA ILE A 118 13.65 1.89 -0.33
C ILE A 118 14.05 3.36 -0.43
N SER A 119 15.30 3.65 -0.08
CA SER A 119 15.92 4.98 -0.21
C SER A 119 16.64 5.12 -1.56
N PRO A 120 16.98 6.35 -1.99
CA PRO A 120 17.75 6.55 -3.21
C PRO A 120 19.04 5.73 -3.18
N GLU A 121 19.29 4.98 -4.25
CA GLU A 121 20.56 4.32 -4.46
C GLU A 121 21.36 5.07 -5.52
N ALA A 122 22.58 5.41 -5.18
CA ALA A 122 23.50 6.09 -6.09
C ALA A 122 24.19 5.12 -7.05
N ILE A 123 23.38 4.32 -7.77
CA ILE A 123 23.90 3.32 -8.72
C ILE A 123 24.71 4.04 -9.81
N GLY A 124 25.98 3.66 -9.96
CA GLY A 124 26.87 4.18 -11.01
C GLY A 124 27.38 5.61 -10.80
N LYS A 125 27.14 6.24 -9.66
CA LYS A 125 27.73 7.53 -9.30
C LYS A 125 28.97 7.33 -8.42
N ASP A 126 30.02 8.07 -8.71
CA ASP A 126 31.26 8.04 -7.95
C ASP A 126 31.10 8.86 -6.66
N ASN A 127 31.14 8.18 -5.51
CA ASN A 127 31.04 8.80 -4.19
C ASN A 127 32.14 9.85 -3.98
N GLU A 128 33.39 9.58 -4.42
CA GLU A 128 34.51 10.49 -4.27
C GLU A 128 34.30 11.80 -5.03
N MET A 129 33.70 11.69 -6.24
CA MET A 129 33.34 12.88 -7.03
C MET A 129 32.30 13.73 -6.29
N VAL A 130 31.30 13.11 -5.65
CA VAL A 130 30.25 13.84 -4.91
C VAL A 130 30.83 14.48 -3.65
N GLU A 131 31.66 13.78 -2.89
CA GLU A 131 32.36 14.34 -1.72
C GLU A 131 33.19 15.56 -2.09
N ASN A 132 33.91 15.48 -3.21
CA ASN A 132 34.68 16.61 -3.74
C ASN A 132 33.80 17.81 -4.11
N LEU A 133 32.59 17.57 -4.69
CA LEU A 133 31.65 18.63 -4.97
C LEU A 133 31.06 19.25 -3.69
N ILE A 134 30.76 18.45 -2.69
CA ILE A 134 30.31 18.92 -1.38
C ILE A 134 31.37 19.80 -0.75
N HIS A 135 32.62 19.33 -0.67
CA HIS A 135 33.72 20.10 -0.14
C HIS A 135 33.98 21.41 -0.90
N ARG A 136 33.80 21.39 -2.21
CA ARG A 136 34.07 22.57 -3.06
C ARG A 136 32.98 23.64 -2.97
N TYR A 137 31.71 23.24 -2.93
CA TYR A 137 30.59 24.15 -3.09
C TYR A 137 29.76 24.34 -1.83
N LEU A 138 29.80 23.42 -0.87
CA LEU A 138 28.97 23.44 0.32
C LEU A 138 29.77 23.59 1.63
N LYS A 139 31.08 23.88 1.55
CA LYS A 139 31.98 23.96 2.73
C LYS A 139 31.47 24.92 3.82
N GLU A 140 30.82 26.01 3.43
CA GLU A 140 30.28 27.01 4.36
C GLU A 140 28.84 26.75 4.84
N ILE A 141 28.22 25.71 4.29
CA ILE A 141 26.86 25.35 4.67
C ILE A 141 26.91 24.40 5.87
N PRO A 142 26.23 24.74 6.99
CA PRO A 142 26.12 23.83 8.13
C PRO A 142 25.57 22.46 7.70
N HIS A 143 26.17 21.40 8.23
CA HIS A 143 25.76 20.02 7.95
C HIS A 143 25.86 19.64 6.47
N SER A 144 26.84 20.17 5.76
CA SER A 144 27.07 19.84 4.33
C SER A 144 27.24 18.34 4.07
N GLU A 145 27.70 17.57 5.05
CA GLU A 145 27.81 16.11 5.02
C GLU A 145 26.46 15.37 4.84
N TRP A 146 25.33 16.04 5.06
CA TRP A 146 24.00 15.45 4.84
C TRP A 146 23.57 15.45 3.37
N PHE A 147 24.31 16.17 2.51
CA PHE A 147 24.03 16.24 1.07
C PHE A 147 24.68 15.09 0.28
N ASP A 148 24.82 13.94 0.90
CA ASP A 148 25.33 12.73 0.27
C ASP A 148 24.29 12.10 -0.70
N LEU A 149 24.73 11.07 -1.43
CA LEU A 149 23.87 10.38 -2.40
C LEU A 149 22.89 9.38 -1.78
N LYS A 150 23.02 9.09 -0.48
CA LYS A 150 22.23 8.07 0.23
C LYS A 150 21.16 8.66 1.12
N THR A 151 21.33 9.92 1.52
CA THR A 151 20.38 10.61 2.38
C THR A 151 19.21 11.13 1.54
N SER A 152 18.00 10.65 1.84
CA SER A 152 16.78 11.14 1.20
C SER A 152 16.31 12.46 1.81
N LEU A 153 15.43 13.17 1.10
CA LEU A 153 14.74 14.35 1.64
C LEU A 153 14.03 14.02 2.97
N TYR A 154 13.42 12.83 3.05
CA TYR A 154 12.74 12.39 4.27
C TYR A 154 13.69 12.28 5.47
N HIS A 155 14.87 11.65 5.27
CA HIS A 155 15.87 11.53 6.32
C HIS A 155 16.40 12.90 6.76
N THR A 156 16.61 13.83 5.81
CA THR A 156 16.98 15.21 6.13
C THR A 156 15.91 15.91 6.94
N ALA A 157 14.62 15.72 6.55
CA ALA A 157 13.50 16.29 7.27
C ALA A 157 13.38 15.77 8.70
N LEU A 158 13.60 14.48 8.93
CA LEU A 158 13.59 13.90 10.29
C LEU A 158 14.65 14.50 11.21
N ARG A 159 15.76 14.97 10.66
CA ARG A 159 16.85 15.63 11.43
C ARG A 159 16.52 17.09 11.74
N VAL A 160 15.82 17.77 10.83
CA VAL A 160 15.58 19.23 10.91
C VAL A 160 14.27 19.56 11.60
N PHE A 161 13.19 18.80 11.35
CA PHE A 161 11.86 19.10 11.89
C PHE A 161 11.58 18.30 13.16
N PRO A 162 11.20 18.97 14.27
CA PRO A 162 10.95 18.30 15.55
C PRO A 162 9.61 17.54 15.57
N SER A 163 8.69 17.86 14.68
CA SER A 163 7.33 17.30 14.70
C SER A 163 7.18 16.20 13.65
N ARG A 164 6.81 15.01 14.12
CA ARG A 164 6.52 13.84 13.29
C ARG A 164 5.14 13.28 13.62
N LEU A 165 4.36 13.01 12.59
CA LEU A 165 3.10 12.26 12.69
C LEU A 165 3.29 10.90 12.01
N VAL A 166 2.93 9.83 12.72
CA VAL A 166 2.98 8.47 12.18
C VAL A 166 1.56 8.00 11.89
N LEU A 167 1.30 7.62 10.62
CA LEU A 167 0.05 7.00 10.22
C LEU A 167 0.13 5.51 10.55
N LYS A 168 -0.60 5.10 11.59
CA LYS A 168 -0.57 3.71 12.09
C LYS A 168 -1.62 2.81 11.47
N GLU A 169 -2.68 3.37 10.90
CA GLU A 169 -3.78 2.62 10.31
C GLU A 169 -3.43 2.11 8.91
N HIS A 170 -3.54 0.81 8.70
CA HIS A 170 -3.21 0.15 7.44
C HIS A 170 -4.45 -0.44 6.77
N PHE A 171 -4.68 -0.07 5.51
CA PHE A 171 -5.91 -0.38 4.76
C PHE A 171 -5.68 -1.28 3.54
N ARG A 172 -4.42 -1.56 3.18
CA ARG A 172 -4.05 -2.24 1.93
C ARG A 172 -4.08 -3.76 2.07
N CYS A 173 -3.23 -4.29 2.92
CA CYS A 173 -2.95 -5.71 3.00
C CYS A 173 -3.90 -6.43 3.96
N ALA A 174 -4.13 -7.72 3.73
CA ALA A 174 -4.69 -8.60 4.75
C ALA A 174 -3.78 -8.60 6.00
N PRO A 175 -4.35 -8.73 7.22
CA PRO A 175 -3.58 -8.63 8.46
C PRO A 175 -2.34 -9.54 8.49
N SER A 176 -2.48 -10.80 8.09
CA SER A 176 -1.35 -11.75 8.05
C SER A 176 -0.24 -11.35 7.08
N ILE A 177 -0.50 -10.53 6.07
CA ILE A 177 0.54 -10.07 5.14
C ILE A 177 1.34 -8.93 5.77
N ILE A 178 0.66 -7.91 6.30
CA ILE A 178 1.33 -6.74 6.85
C ILE A 178 2.02 -7.04 8.19
N ASP A 179 1.62 -8.09 8.90
CA ASP A 179 2.15 -8.43 10.21
C ASP A 179 3.66 -8.76 10.16
N PHE A 180 4.14 -9.37 9.07
CA PHE A 180 5.58 -9.55 8.86
C PHE A 180 6.32 -8.20 8.88
N SER A 181 5.89 -7.26 8.04
CA SER A 181 6.47 -5.91 7.95
C SER A 181 6.33 -5.14 9.26
N ASN A 182 5.19 -5.30 9.93
CA ASN A 182 4.89 -4.65 11.20
C ASN A 182 5.89 -5.07 12.29
N ASN A 183 6.17 -6.35 12.39
CA ASN A 183 7.14 -6.86 13.36
C ASN A 183 8.59 -6.57 12.96
N LEU A 184 8.90 -6.60 11.66
CA LEU A 184 10.25 -6.39 11.16
C LEU A 184 10.72 -4.92 11.26
N CYS A 185 9.82 -3.97 10.93
CA CYS A 185 10.19 -2.57 10.70
C CYS A 185 9.45 -1.57 11.60
N TYR A 186 8.24 -1.90 12.06
CA TYR A 186 7.36 -0.90 12.71
C TYR A 186 7.04 -1.23 14.17
N SER A 187 7.80 -2.12 14.79
CA SER A 187 7.68 -2.47 16.22
C SER A 187 6.26 -2.88 16.66
N GLY A 188 5.46 -3.44 15.75
CA GLY A 188 4.08 -3.82 16.01
C GLY A 188 3.07 -2.65 16.07
N GLU A 189 3.47 -1.44 15.71
CA GLU A 189 2.61 -0.24 15.83
C GLU A 189 1.57 -0.11 14.73
N ILE A 190 1.71 -0.79 13.59
CA ILE A 190 0.74 -0.76 12.50
C ILE A 190 -0.54 -1.48 12.93
N ILE A 191 -1.68 -0.83 12.70
CA ILE A 191 -3.01 -1.34 13.01
C ILE A 191 -3.66 -1.78 11.70
N PRO A 192 -3.69 -3.09 11.37
CA PRO A 192 -4.34 -3.56 10.16
C PRO A 192 -5.86 -3.46 10.32
N LEU A 193 -6.50 -2.67 9.47
CA LEU A 193 -7.94 -2.43 9.48
C LEU A 193 -8.68 -3.17 8.37
N ARG A 194 -7.96 -3.69 7.39
CA ARG A 194 -8.55 -4.49 6.35
C ARG A 194 -8.91 -5.87 6.87
N CYS A 195 -10.15 -6.27 6.63
CA CYS A 195 -10.62 -7.63 6.85
C CYS A 195 -11.26 -8.08 5.53
N PRO A 196 -10.67 -8.97 4.75
CA PRO A 196 -11.22 -9.45 3.50
C PRO A 196 -12.63 -10.03 3.71
N GLU A 197 -13.52 -9.85 2.72
CA GLU A 197 -14.83 -10.53 2.72
C GLU A 197 -14.62 -12.05 2.59
N ALA A 198 -15.64 -12.85 2.93
CA ALA A 198 -15.53 -14.31 2.83
C ALA A 198 -15.27 -14.76 1.38
N SER A 199 -15.83 -14.03 0.40
CA SER A 199 -15.58 -14.24 -1.04
C SER A 199 -14.13 -13.92 -1.45
N ASP A 200 -13.48 -12.98 -0.73
CA ASP A 200 -12.13 -12.51 -1.00
C ASP A 200 -11.09 -13.15 -0.04
N SER A 201 -11.55 -13.97 0.90
CA SER A 201 -10.67 -14.61 1.86
C SER A 201 -9.98 -15.80 1.24
N PHE A 202 -8.67 -15.69 1.10
CA PHE A 202 -7.80 -16.79 0.68
C PHE A 202 -7.27 -17.52 1.92
N SER A 203 -7.36 -18.84 1.92
CA SER A 203 -6.73 -19.67 2.95
C SER A 203 -5.81 -20.68 2.26
N PRO A 204 -4.53 -20.67 2.64
CA PRO A 204 -3.83 -19.71 3.49
C PRO A 204 -3.58 -18.35 2.80
N VAL A 205 -3.59 -17.27 3.58
CA VAL A 205 -3.29 -15.91 3.08
C VAL A 205 -1.80 -15.76 2.75
N VAL A 206 -0.94 -16.39 3.54
CA VAL A 206 0.51 -16.45 3.37
C VAL A 206 0.93 -17.91 3.31
N SER A 207 1.65 -18.29 2.26
CA SER A 207 2.15 -19.65 2.05
C SER A 207 3.63 -19.68 1.71
N ALA A 208 4.34 -20.71 2.19
CA ALA A 208 5.68 -21.06 1.74
C ALA A 208 5.58 -22.30 0.82
N VAL A 209 6.09 -22.17 -0.41
CA VAL A 209 6.08 -23.26 -1.41
C VAL A 209 7.51 -23.74 -1.60
N LYS A 210 7.80 -24.93 -1.09
CA LYS A 210 9.12 -25.54 -1.25
C LYS A 210 9.30 -26.16 -2.63
N VAL A 211 10.42 -25.86 -3.26
CA VAL A 211 10.85 -26.40 -4.56
C VAL A 211 12.03 -27.34 -4.27
N GLU A 212 11.74 -28.65 -4.19
CA GLU A 212 12.70 -29.65 -3.68
C GLU A 212 13.96 -29.77 -4.54
N ASN A 213 13.82 -29.68 -5.87
CA ASN A 213 14.92 -29.84 -6.83
C ASN A 213 15.49 -28.52 -7.33
N GLY A 214 15.19 -27.40 -6.64
CA GLY A 214 15.64 -26.09 -7.08
C GLY A 214 17.17 -25.97 -7.03
N LEU A 215 17.75 -25.57 -8.14
CA LEU A 215 19.18 -25.33 -8.31
C LEU A 215 19.41 -23.91 -8.82
N LYS A 216 20.39 -23.25 -8.23
CA LYS A 216 20.79 -21.92 -8.69
C LYS A 216 21.83 -22.04 -9.80
N ASP A 217 21.53 -21.50 -10.98
CA ASP A 217 22.53 -21.24 -12.01
C ASP A 217 23.40 -20.03 -11.60
N LEU A 218 24.68 -20.29 -11.36
CA LEU A 218 25.63 -19.28 -10.89
C LEU A 218 26.02 -18.29 -11.98
N SER A 219 25.92 -18.67 -13.24
CA SER A 219 26.30 -17.82 -14.39
C SER A 219 25.19 -16.81 -14.71
N LYS A 220 23.95 -17.26 -14.69
CA LYS A 220 22.76 -16.43 -14.99
C LYS A 220 22.13 -15.80 -13.76
N ASN A 221 22.47 -16.31 -12.56
CA ASN A 221 21.90 -15.89 -11.27
C ASN A 221 20.37 -16.14 -11.17
N VAL A 222 19.91 -17.28 -11.70
CA VAL A 222 18.52 -17.70 -11.73
C VAL A 222 18.34 -19.09 -11.11
N ASN A 223 17.11 -19.44 -10.75
CA ASN A 223 16.66 -20.76 -10.32
C ASN A 223 15.49 -21.17 -11.24
N GLU A 224 15.78 -21.99 -12.24
CA GLU A 224 14.82 -22.33 -13.29
C GLU A 224 13.65 -23.17 -12.74
N GLU A 225 13.91 -24.10 -11.82
CA GLU A 225 12.86 -24.92 -11.19
C GLU A 225 11.91 -24.06 -10.33
N GLU A 226 12.45 -23.09 -9.62
CA GLU A 226 11.65 -22.15 -8.84
C GLU A 226 10.82 -21.25 -9.76
N ALA A 227 11.39 -20.79 -10.89
CA ALA A 227 10.68 -20.05 -11.92
C ALA A 227 9.52 -20.86 -12.50
N ALA A 228 9.77 -22.12 -12.87
CA ALA A 228 8.75 -23.02 -13.39
C ALA A 228 7.62 -23.28 -12.37
N ALA A 229 7.96 -23.45 -11.09
CA ALA A 229 6.97 -23.64 -10.03
C ALA A 229 6.07 -22.40 -9.87
N ILE A 230 6.64 -21.18 -9.93
CA ILE A 230 5.90 -19.91 -9.89
C ILE A 230 4.96 -19.82 -11.11
N VAL A 231 5.46 -20.06 -12.32
CA VAL A 231 4.66 -20.01 -13.55
C VAL A 231 3.49 -20.98 -13.47
N ASN A 232 3.74 -22.23 -13.08
CA ASN A 232 2.69 -23.24 -12.91
C ASN A 232 1.63 -22.82 -11.90
N LYS A 233 2.05 -22.20 -10.77
CA LYS A 233 1.11 -21.69 -9.76
C LYS A 233 0.26 -20.55 -10.30
N ILE A 234 0.83 -19.63 -11.06
CA ILE A 234 0.11 -18.53 -11.69
C ILE A 234 -0.90 -19.05 -12.71
N VAL A 235 -0.51 -20.02 -13.56
CA VAL A 235 -1.41 -20.68 -14.54
C VAL A 235 -2.58 -21.35 -13.82
N GLN A 236 -2.33 -22.07 -12.72
CA GLN A 236 -3.39 -22.65 -11.89
C GLN A 236 -4.34 -21.57 -11.34
N CYS A 237 -3.80 -20.48 -10.79
CA CYS A 237 -4.62 -19.36 -10.30
C CYS A 237 -5.44 -18.72 -11.43
N CYS A 238 -4.91 -18.61 -12.65
CA CYS A 238 -5.64 -18.06 -13.80
C CYS A 238 -6.80 -18.96 -14.24
N SER A 239 -6.70 -20.26 -14.00
CA SER A 239 -7.73 -21.26 -14.34
C SER A 239 -8.81 -21.41 -13.26
N ASP A 240 -8.58 -20.91 -12.07
CA ASP A 240 -9.52 -20.99 -10.93
C ASP A 240 -10.43 -19.75 -10.89
N GLU A 241 -11.74 -19.96 -10.86
CA GLU A 241 -12.76 -18.90 -10.82
C GLU A 241 -12.58 -17.95 -9.63
N LYS A 242 -12.06 -18.45 -8.51
CA LYS A 242 -11.74 -17.66 -7.31
C LYS A 242 -10.78 -16.49 -7.60
N TYR A 243 -9.91 -16.65 -8.58
CA TYR A 243 -8.93 -15.63 -8.95
C TYR A 243 -9.32 -14.81 -10.19
N LYS A 244 -10.54 -14.95 -10.72
CA LYS A 244 -10.96 -14.39 -12.02
C LYS A 244 -10.62 -12.92 -12.23
N ASN A 245 -10.85 -12.09 -11.23
CA ASN A 245 -10.66 -10.63 -11.31
C ASN A 245 -9.43 -10.13 -10.53
N MET A 246 -8.55 -11.04 -10.10
CA MET A 246 -7.41 -10.68 -9.26
C MET A 246 -6.20 -10.27 -10.10
N THR A 247 -5.56 -9.20 -9.68
CA THR A 247 -4.28 -8.73 -10.23
C THR A 247 -3.13 -9.52 -9.60
N MET A 248 -2.07 -9.77 -10.37
CA MET A 248 -0.97 -10.63 -9.94
C MET A 248 0.38 -9.95 -10.16
N GLY A 249 1.36 -10.31 -9.35
CA GLY A 249 2.72 -9.80 -9.51
C GLY A 249 3.77 -10.81 -9.02
N VAL A 250 4.93 -10.78 -9.64
CA VAL A 250 6.08 -11.61 -9.27
C VAL A 250 7.22 -10.71 -8.84
N ILE A 251 7.77 -10.95 -7.65
CA ILE A 251 8.91 -10.19 -7.14
C ILE A 251 10.09 -11.14 -6.89
N SER A 252 11.18 -10.90 -7.61
CA SER A 252 12.47 -11.54 -7.32
C SER A 252 13.13 -10.87 -6.12
N LEU A 253 13.52 -11.66 -5.13
CA LEU A 253 14.25 -11.19 -3.96
C LEU A 253 15.79 -11.18 -4.17
N LEU A 254 16.25 -11.57 -5.37
CA LEU A 254 17.65 -11.59 -5.74
C LEU A 254 17.87 -11.17 -7.22
N GLY A 255 17.84 -9.85 -7.46
CA GLY A 255 18.12 -9.29 -8.78
C GLY A 255 16.99 -9.48 -9.81
N GLU A 256 17.17 -8.91 -11.00
CA GLU A 256 16.16 -8.86 -12.06
C GLU A 256 16.12 -10.10 -12.96
N ALA A 257 17.26 -10.80 -13.12
CA ALA A 257 17.35 -11.94 -14.06
C ALA A 257 16.30 -13.02 -13.82
N GLN A 258 15.96 -13.32 -12.56
CA GLN A 258 14.92 -14.29 -12.21
C GLN A 258 13.53 -13.79 -12.65
N SER A 259 13.22 -12.52 -12.45
CA SER A 259 11.94 -11.96 -12.87
C SER A 259 11.79 -11.89 -14.38
N GLU A 260 12.86 -11.60 -15.11
CA GLU A 260 12.88 -11.64 -16.57
C GLU A 260 12.67 -13.06 -17.12
N LEU A 261 13.29 -14.06 -16.49
CA LEU A 261 13.08 -15.47 -16.84
C LEU A 261 11.61 -15.85 -16.65
N ILE A 262 11.03 -15.54 -15.48
CA ILE A 262 9.63 -15.84 -15.17
C ILE A 262 8.70 -15.11 -16.15
N GLU A 263 8.96 -13.84 -16.46
CA GLU A 263 8.16 -13.07 -17.41
C GLU A 263 8.13 -13.70 -18.81
N ASN A 264 9.29 -14.17 -19.29
CA ASN A 264 9.37 -14.85 -20.59
C ASN A 264 8.59 -16.18 -20.59
N MET A 265 8.73 -16.98 -19.54
CA MET A 265 7.96 -18.23 -19.39
C MET A 265 6.44 -17.97 -19.30
N LEU A 266 6.02 -16.88 -18.66
CA LEU A 266 4.61 -16.48 -18.58
C LEU A 266 4.07 -16.01 -19.92
N LYS A 267 4.85 -15.29 -20.73
CA LYS A 267 4.47 -14.91 -22.11
C LYS A 267 4.19 -16.14 -22.98
N GLU A 268 4.98 -17.20 -22.80
CA GLU A 268 4.80 -18.46 -23.53
C GLU A 268 3.59 -19.26 -23.01
N SER A 269 3.37 -19.29 -21.70
CA SER A 269 2.36 -20.15 -21.07
C SER A 269 0.96 -19.54 -21.03
N LEU A 270 0.85 -18.24 -20.79
CA LEU A 270 -0.42 -17.52 -20.62
C LEU A 270 -0.77 -16.62 -21.81
N GLY A 271 0.23 -16.15 -22.54
CA GLY A 271 0.08 -15.12 -23.55
C GLY A 271 -0.07 -13.70 -22.97
N ILE A 272 0.20 -12.72 -23.82
CA ILE A 272 0.25 -11.29 -23.43
C ILE A 272 -1.13 -10.76 -23.00
N GLU A 273 -2.21 -11.22 -23.62
CA GLU A 273 -3.57 -10.74 -23.32
C GLU A 273 -3.98 -11.07 -21.88
N GLU A 274 -3.72 -12.29 -21.40
CA GLU A 274 -4.02 -12.68 -20.03
C GLU A 274 -3.14 -11.92 -19.03
N MET A 275 -1.86 -11.72 -19.35
CA MET A 275 -0.96 -10.91 -18.51
C MET A 275 -1.48 -9.47 -18.36
N ILE A 276 -1.94 -8.84 -19.44
CA ILE A 276 -2.54 -7.51 -19.40
C ILE A 276 -3.82 -7.49 -18.55
N ARG A 277 -4.69 -8.48 -18.76
CA ARG A 277 -5.95 -8.62 -18.01
C ARG A 277 -5.71 -8.72 -16.52
N ARG A 278 -4.68 -9.47 -16.10
CA ARG A 278 -4.28 -9.65 -14.70
C ARG A 278 -3.40 -8.51 -14.18
N ARG A 279 -3.07 -7.52 -15.00
CA ARG A 279 -2.06 -6.50 -14.68
C ARG A 279 -0.78 -7.14 -14.14
N LEU A 280 -0.40 -8.29 -14.71
CA LEU A 280 0.71 -9.09 -14.24
C LEU A 280 2.01 -8.39 -14.58
N ILE A 281 2.83 -8.15 -13.58
CA ILE A 281 4.15 -7.54 -13.68
C ILE A 281 5.14 -8.48 -12.99
N CYS A 282 6.32 -8.64 -13.60
CA CYS A 282 7.47 -9.30 -13.01
C CYS A 282 8.58 -8.28 -12.81
N GLY A 283 9.22 -8.29 -11.65
CA GLY A 283 10.30 -7.35 -11.35
C GLY A 283 10.97 -7.67 -10.02
N ASP A 284 11.73 -6.74 -9.51
CA ASP A 284 12.28 -6.77 -8.17
C ASP A 284 11.48 -5.87 -7.20
N ALA A 285 11.93 -5.72 -5.97
CA ALA A 285 11.25 -4.88 -4.99
C ALA A 285 11.24 -3.38 -5.37
N TYR A 286 12.25 -2.93 -6.14
CA TYR A 286 12.33 -1.53 -6.59
C TYR A 286 11.26 -1.24 -7.63
N SER A 287 11.06 -2.16 -8.58
CA SER A 287 10.05 -2.06 -9.64
C SER A 287 8.62 -2.01 -9.10
N PHE A 288 8.40 -2.58 -7.91
CA PHE A 288 7.09 -2.62 -7.24
C PHE A 288 6.89 -1.49 -6.22
N GLN A 289 7.87 -0.60 -6.05
CA GLN A 289 7.69 0.50 -5.11
C GLN A 289 6.59 1.46 -5.59
N GLY A 290 5.62 1.76 -4.70
CA GLY A 290 4.42 2.52 -5.05
C GLY A 290 3.31 1.71 -5.73
N ASP A 291 3.57 0.48 -6.15
CA ASP A 291 2.58 -0.40 -6.79
C ASP A 291 2.07 -1.50 -5.83
N GLU A 292 0.96 -2.16 -6.18
CA GLU A 292 0.34 -3.22 -5.40
C GLU A 292 -0.41 -4.20 -6.30
N ARG A 293 -0.54 -5.45 -5.87
CA ARG A 293 -1.34 -6.48 -6.54
C ARG A 293 -2.18 -7.25 -5.53
N ASP A 294 -3.25 -7.85 -6.01
CA ASP A 294 -4.08 -8.70 -5.15
C ASP A 294 -3.28 -9.91 -4.67
N ILE A 295 -2.46 -10.48 -5.54
CA ILE A 295 -1.64 -11.65 -5.24
C ILE A 295 -0.20 -11.39 -5.65
N ILE A 296 0.73 -11.68 -4.75
CA ILE A 296 2.17 -11.59 -4.99
C ILE A 296 2.84 -12.96 -4.84
N PHE A 297 3.69 -13.27 -5.80
CA PHE A 297 4.57 -14.44 -5.81
C PHE A 297 6.00 -13.96 -5.61
N LEU A 298 6.61 -14.34 -4.49
CA LEU A 298 7.98 -14.01 -4.13
C LEU A 298 8.91 -15.16 -4.50
N SER A 299 9.98 -14.88 -5.24
CA SER A 299 11.03 -15.84 -5.57
C SER A 299 12.26 -15.57 -4.72
N LEU A 300 12.68 -16.56 -3.90
CA LEU A 300 13.86 -16.43 -3.05
C LEU A 300 15.16 -16.62 -3.83
N VAL A 301 15.12 -17.36 -4.92
CA VAL A 301 16.18 -17.64 -5.93
C VAL A 301 17.34 -18.47 -5.39
N ILE A 302 17.69 -18.37 -4.12
CA ILE A 302 18.81 -19.11 -3.52
C ILE A 302 18.51 -20.59 -3.42
N ALA A 303 19.54 -21.42 -3.57
CA ALA A 303 19.44 -22.88 -3.46
C ALA A 303 20.68 -23.46 -2.78
N LYS A 304 20.58 -24.71 -2.28
CA LYS A 304 21.65 -25.37 -1.50
C LYS A 304 22.97 -25.58 -2.24
N ASN A 305 22.93 -25.60 -3.57
CA ASN A 305 24.11 -25.80 -4.41
C ASN A 305 25.01 -24.54 -4.50
N ALA A 306 24.60 -23.42 -3.94
CA ALA A 306 25.30 -22.15 -4.04
C ALA A 306 25.57 -21.56 -2.65
N LYS A 307 26.77 -20.97 -2.47
CA LYS A 307 27.03 -20.14 -1.29
C LYS A 307 26.28 -18.82 -1.40
N PHE A 308 25.65 -18.39 -0.34
CA PHE A 308 24.98 -17.11 -0.25
C PHE A 308 25.30 -16.39 1.04
N THR A 309 25.47 -15.07 0.95
CA THR A 309 25.76 -14.20 2.09
C THR A 309 24.48 -13.89 2.86
N ALA A 310 24.56 -13.79 4.17
CA ALA A 310 23.46 -13.33 4.99
C ALA A 310 23.12 -11.86 4.68
N LEU A 311 21.83 -11.57 4.49
CA LEU A 311 21.33 -10.22 4.27
C LEU A 311 20.92 -9.63 5.62
N THR A 312 21.73 -8.67 6.11
CA THR A 312 21.56 -8.06 7.45
C THR A 312 21.59 -6.53 7.42
N LYS A 313 21.83 -5.93 6.26
CA LYS A 313 21.88 -4.48 6.12
C LYS A 313 20.48 -3.88 6.11
N GLU A 314 20.35 -2.63 6.54
CA GLU A 314 19.08 -1.91 6.47
C GLU A 314 18.49 -1.85 5.05
N SER A 315 19.33 -1.70 4.03
CA SER A 315 18.88 -1.74 2.63
C SER A 315 18.22 -3.06 2.24
N ASP A 316 18.75 -4.18 2.78
CA ASP A 316 18.13 -5.50 2.58
C ASP A 316 16.78 -5.60 3.29
N ILE A 317 16.72 -5.12 4.54
CA ILE A 317 15.48 -5.10 5.33
C ILE A 317 14.40 -4.27 4.62
N ARG A 318 14.74 -3.08 4.13
CA ARG A 318 13.84 -2.20 3.38
C ARG A 318 13.30 -2.89 2.12
N ARG A 319 14.16 -3.56 1.37
CA ARG A 319 13.79 -4.31 0.17
C ARG A 319 12.78 -5.43 0.47
N PHE A 320 13.01 -6.20 1.54
CA PHE A 320 12.10 -7.25 1.97
C PHE A 320 10.79 -6.70 2.53
N ASN A 321 10.83 -5.60 3.27
CA ASN A 321 9.65 -4.89 3.74
C ASN A 321 8.76 -4.42 2.58
N VAL A 322 9.36 -3.81 1.56
CA VAL A 322 8.63 -3.40 0.35
C VAL A 322 8.03 -4.61 -0.34
N ALA A 323 8.80 -5.67 -0.61
CA ALA A 323 8.31 -6.86 -1.31
C ALA A 323 7.13 -7.52 -0.59
N ALA A 324 7.25 -7.74 0.73
CA ALA A 324 6.22 -8.40 1.52
C ALA A 324 4.93 -7.57 1.65
N SER A 325 5.01 -6.23 1.57
CA SER A 325 3.86 -5.34 1.71
C SER A 325 3.15 -5.00 0.39
N ARG A 326 3.50 -5.63 -0.74
CA ARG A 326 2.87 -5.39 -2.05
C ARG A 326 1.61 -6.22 -2.28
N ALA A 327 1.44 -7.33 -1.58
CA ALA A 327 0.26 -8.17 -1.68
C ALA A 327 -0.93 -7.57 -0.92
N ARG A 328 -2.11 -7.59 -1.55
CA ARG A 328 -3.35 -7.17 -0.88
C ARG A 328 -4.04 -8.35 -0.21
N ASN A 329 -4.22 -9.47 -0.94
CA ASN A 329 -5.06 -10.59 -0.54
C ASN A 329 -4.27 -11.84 -0.22
N GLN A 330 -3.22 -12.16 -1.00
CA GLN A 330 -2.47 -13.39 -0.82
C GLN A 330 -1.00 -13.23 -1.21
N MET A 331 -0.11 -13.91 -0.48
CA MET A 331 1.32 -13.92 -0.73
C MET A 331 1.86 -15.35 -0.71
N PHE A 332 2.58 -15.72 -1.77
CA PHE A 332 3.29 -16.98 -1.89
C PHE A 332 4.79 -16.72 -1.88
N LEU A 333 5.54 -17.42 -1.03
CA LEU A 333 7.00 -17.42 -1.03
C LEU A 333 7.50 -18.75 -1.59
N PHE A 334 8.18 -18.72 -2.73
CA PHE A 334 8.85 -19.88 -3.30
C PHE A 334 10.30 -19.93 -2.82
N HIS A 335 10.75 -21.13 -2.41
CA HIS A 335 12.08 -21.32 -1.86
C HIS A 335 12.64 -22.70 -2.15
N SER A 336 13.96 -22.79 -2.27
CA SER A 336 14.70 -24.05 -2.52
C SER A 336 15.73 -24.34 -1.40
N VAL A 337 15.58 -23.70 -0.25
CA VAL A 337 16.43 -23.90 0.94
C VAL A 337 15.56 -24.20 2.16
N ASP A 338 16.10 -24.90 3.14
CA ASP A 338 15.45 -25.08 4.43
C ASP A 338 15.83 -23.95 5.40
N ILE A 339 15.08 -23.83 6.51
CA ILE A 339 15.32 -22.76 7.48
C ILE A 339 16.69 -22.91 8.14
N GLU A 340 17.15 -24.14 8.31
CA GLU A 340 18.44 -24.51 8.88
C GLU A 340 19.62 -24.14 7.98
N ASP A 341 19.40 -23.98 6.68
CA ASP A 341 20.42 -23.54 5.72
C ASP A 341 20.69 -22.03 5.83
N LEU A 342 19.80 -21.29 6.52
CA LEU A 342 19.85 -19.84 6.60
C LEU A 342 20.41 -19.35 7.93
N ASN A 343 21.21 -18.27 7.88
CA ASN A 343 21.61 -17.60 9.10
C ASN A 343 20.40 -16.97 9.80
N PRO A 344 20.17 -17.23 11.11
CA PRO A 344 19.02 -16.69 11.85
C PRO A 344 18.89 -15.16 11.83
N LYS A 345 20.01 -14.43 11.65
CA LYS A 345 20.01 -12.97 11.54
C LYS A 345 19.71 -12.46 10.12
N CYS A 346 19.58 -13.35 9.14
CA CYS A 346 19.31 -13.01 7.76
C CYS A 346 17.81 -12.72 7.59
N VAL A 347 17.47 -11.62 6.92
CA VAL A 347 16.05 -11.26 6.66
C VAL A 347 15.32 -12.33 5.84
N ARG A 348 16.04 -13.14 5.02
CA ARG A 348 15.45 -14.30 4.33
C ARG A 348 14.95 -15.34 5.32
N SER A 349 15.71 -15.63 6.38
CA SER A 349 15.31 -16.54 7.46
C SER A 349 14.05 -16.03 8.16
N SER A 350 14.01 -14.75 8.47
CA SER A 350 12.84 -14.12 9.10
C SER A 350 11.58 -14.25 8.23
N LEU A 351 11.69 -13.99 6.91
CA LEU A 351 10.56 -14.11 6.00
C LEU A 351 10.09 -15.55 5.82
N LEU A 352 11.02 -16.49 5.61
CA LEU A 352 10.69 -17.91 5.43
C LEU A 352 10.03 -18.49 6.69
N SER A 353 10.61 -18.24 7.88
CA SER A 353 10.05 -18.66 9.17
C SER A 353 8.64 -18.11 9.35
N TYR A 354 8.44 -16.82 9.05
CA TYR A 354 7.11 -16.19 9.13
C TYR A 354 6.08 -16.86 8.22
N CYS A 355 6.44 -17.15 6.96
CA CYS A 355 5.53 -17.80 6.01
C CYS A 355 5.15 -19.23 6.47
N LEU A 356 6.10 -20.01 6.94
CA LEU A 356 5.88 -21.37 7.46
C LEU A 356 4.99 -21.37 8.71
N ASP A 357 5.20 -20.42 9.64
CA ASP A 357 4.40 -20.32 10.86
C ASP A 357 2.99 -19.79 10.60
N SER A 358 2.83 -18.87 9.65
CA SER A 358 1.52 -18.34 9.26
C SER A 358 0.65 -19.41 8.63
N GLU A 359 1.22 -20.28 7.83
CA GLU A 359 0.52 -21.41 7.22
C GLU A 359 0.02 -22.40 8.29
N LYS A 360 0.85 -22.75 9.28
CA LYS A 360 0.45 -23.59 10.42
C LYS A 360 -0.69 -23.00 11.25
N LYS A 361 -0.64 -21.68 11.50
CA LYS A 361 -1.68 -20.97 12.25
C LYS A 361 -3.01 -20.95 11.49
N SER A 362 -3.01 -20.76 10.17
CA SER A 362 -4.24 -20.75 9.38
C SER A 362 -4.96 -22.09 9.43
N LEU A 363 -4.24 -23.20 9.41
CA LEU A 363 -4.78 -24.55 9.55
C LEU A 363 -5.40 -24.83 10.94
N GLN A 364 -4.94 -24.13 11.98
CA GLN A 364 -5.49 -24.25 13.35
C GLN A 364 -6.73 -23.39 13.58
N TYR A 365 -6.87 -22.24 12.89
CA TYR A 365 -8.01 -21.33 13.04
C TYR A 365 -9.34 -21.91 12.52
N GLU A 366 -9.30 -22.87 11.63
CA GLU A 366 -10.51 -23.58 11.14
C GLU A 366 -11.15 -24.49 12.21
N LYS A 367 -10.52 -24.68 13.38
CA LYS A 367 -10.95 -25.67 14.39
C LYS A 367 -11.59 -25.12 15.66
N GLY A 368 -12.03 -23.87 15.73
CA GLY A 368 -12.88 -23.50 16.85
C GLY A 368 -12.68 -22.12 17.45
N ASN A 369 -13.74 -21.36 17.48
CA ASN A 369 -13.98 -20.32 18.48
C ASN A 369 -15.48 -20.28 18.84
N ASN A 370 -15.91 -21.17 19.70
CA ASN A 370 -17.13 -20.99 20.48
C ASN A 370 -16.81 -20.10 21.69
N LEU A 371 -16.76 -18.79 21.48
CA LEU A 371 -16.71 -17.83 22.58
C LEU A 371 -18.15 -17.65 23.11
N LEU A 372 -18.34 -17.97 24.40
CA LEU A 372 -19.56 -17.72 25.14
C LEU A 372 -19.94 -16.24 25.05
N VAL A 373 -21.02 -15.96 24.35
CA VAL A 373 -21.67 -14.67 24.29
C VAL A 373 -22.78 -14.68 25.35
N SER A 374 -22.83 -13.71 26.26
CA SER A 374 -23.80 -13.69 27.35
C SER A 374 -24.86 -12.60 27.17
N GLY A 375 -26.06 -12.82 27.76
CA GLY A 375 -27.13 -11.84 27.82
C GLY A 375 -27.71 -11.43 26.46
N PHE A 376 -28.04 -10.15 26.30
CA PHE A 376 -28.63 -9.55 25.11
C PHE A 376 -27.94 -9.98 23.80
N LYS A 377 -26.62 -10.00 23.79
CA LYS A 377 -25.86 -10.42 22.60
C LYS A 377 -26.13 -11.87 22.21
N ASN A 378 -26.32 -12.77 23.18
CA ASN A 378 -26.67 -14.16 22.89
C ASN A 378 -28.05 -14.30 22.26
N ASP A 379 -29.01 -13.52 22.75
CA ASP A 379 -30.39 -13.51 22.21
C ASP A 379 -30.43 -13.01 20.78
N VAL A 380 -29.61 -11.97 20.48
CA VAL A 380 -29.46 -11.46 19.11
C VAL A 380 -28.80 -12.51 18.21
N LEU A 381 -27.74 -13.19 18.67
CA LEU A 381 -27.09 -14.26 17.92
C LEU A 381 -28.07 -15.38 17.57
N CYS A 382 -28.81 -15.89 18.56
CA CYS A 382 -29.82 -16.92 18.35
C CYS A 382 -30.91 -16.50 17.38
N ALA A 383 -31.35 -15.22 17.43
CA ALA A 383 -32.38 -14.71 16.52
C ALA A 383 -31.87 -14.63 15.06
N LEU A 384 -30.62 -14.23 14.86
CA LEU A 384 -29.99 -14.16 13.54
C LEU A 384 -29.78 -15.56 12.95
N GLU A 385 -29.27 -16.51 13.74
CA GLU A 385 -29.05 -17.91 13.33
C GLU A 385 -30.36 -18.62 12.99
N LYS A 386 -31.44 -18.39 13.77
CA LYS A 386 -32.79 -18.90 13.46
C LYS A 386 -33.33 -18.40 12.11
N ARG A 387 -32.91 -17.21 11.67
CA ARG A 387 -33.23 -16.64 10.36
C ARG A 387 -32.36 -17.21 9.23
N GLY A 388 -31.36 -18.04 9.55
CA GLY A 388 -30.47 -18.70 8.59
C GLY A 388 -29.20 -17.91 8.24
N TYR A 389 -28.89 -16.87 8.99
CA TYR A 389 -27.64 -16.11 8.77
C TYR A 389 -26.43 -16.84 9.37
N LYS A 390 -25.30 -16.82 8.63
CA LYS A 390 -23.99 -17.21 9.20
C LYS A 390 -23.42 -16.01 9.94
N VAL A 391 -23.40 -16.09 11.26
CA VAL A 391 -22.95 -15.00 12.13
C VAL A 391 -21.57 -15.32 12.69
N LYS A 392 -20.64 -14.40 12.56
CA LYS A 392 -19.31 -14.47 13.19
C LYS A 392 -19.30 -13.54 14.41
N PRO A 393 -19.24 -14.05 15.64
CA PRO A 393 -19.21 -13.23 16.84
C PRO A 393 -17.80 -12.70 17.15
N ASN A 394 -17.74 -11.58 17.86
CA ASN A 394 -16.51 -11.03 18.46
C ASN A 394 -15.33 -10.84 17.48
N ILE A 395 -15.57 -10.29 16.31
CA ILE A 395 -14.54 -10.04 15.32
C ILE A 395 -13.61 -8.92 15.79
N LYS A 396 -12.31 -9.20 15.80
CA LYS A 396 -11.26 -8.20 16.08
C LYS A 396 -10.66 -7.69 14.76
N ILE A 397 -10.57 -6.36 14.63
CA ILE A 397 -9.95 -5.68 13.50
C ILE A 397 -8.96 -4.69 14.06
N GLY A 398 -7.68 -5.04 14.05
CA GLY A 398 -6.66 -4.33 14.77
C GLY A 398 -7.00 -4.20 16.25
N LYS A 399 -7.09 -2.98 16.77
CA LYS A 399 -7.52 -2.69 18.15
C LYS A 399 -9.04 -2.67 18.34
N TYR A 400 -9.81 -2.69 17.25
CA TYR A 400 -11.27 -2.55 17.29
C TYR A 400 -11.97 -3.91 17.38
N LYS A 401 -13.13 -3.91 18.01
CA LYS A 401 -13.97 -5.08 18.20
C LYS A 401 -15.36 -4.82 17.59
N ILE A 402 -15.87 -5.78 16.83
CA ILE A 402 -17.24 -5.80 16.31
C ILE A 402 -17.98 -6.94 16.97
N ASP A 403 -19.21 -6.70 17.44
CA ASP A 403 -19.97 -7.71 18.17
C ASP A 403 -20.34 -8.88 17.26
N PHE A 404 -20.95 -8.60 16.10
CA PHE A 404 -21.31 -9.61 15.12
C PHE A 404 -21.03 -9.13 13.70
N VAL A 405 -20.64 -10.08 12.86
CA VAL A 405 -20.53 -9.88 11.41
C VAL A 405 -21.40 -10.92 10.72
N ILE A 406 -22.30 -10.45 9.86
CA ILE A 406 -23.07 -11.30 8.95
C ILE A 406 -22.43 -11.19 7.56
N GLU A 407 -22.13 -12.34 6.98
CA GLU A 407 -21.66 -12.45 5.60
C GLU A 407 -22.83 -12.90 4.71
N GLY A 408 -23.20 -12.08 3.76
CA GLY A 408 -24.24 -12.36 2.76
C GLY A 408 -23.67 -12.43 1.37
N THR A 409 -24.51 -12.79 0.41
CA THR A 409 -24.15 -12.91 -1.02
C THR A 409 -23.63 -11.59 -1.62
N TYR A 410 -23.97 -10.46 -1.00
CA TYR A 410 -23.69 -9.11 -1.53
C TYR A 410 -22.82 -8.25 -0.61
N GLY A 411 -22.10 -8.89 0.31
CA GLY A 411 -21.19 -8.21 1.23
C GLY A 411 -21.42 -8.59 2.68
N ARG A 412 -20.75 -7.87 3.56
CA ARG A 412 -20.80 -8.10 5.01
C ARG A 412 -21.39 -6.90 5.75
N LEU A 413 -22.09 -7.21 6.82
CA LEU A 413 -22.69 -6.24 7.72
C LEU A 413 -22.15 -6.44 9.14
N ALA A 414 -21.60 -5.38 9.72
CA ALA A 414 -21.23 -5.32 11.12
C ALA A 414 -22.45 -4.94 11.95
N ILE A 415 -22.74 -5.69 13.01
CA ILE A 415 -23.80 -5.38 13.97
C ILE A 415 -23.15 -4.98 15.28
N ASP A 416 -23.44 -3.78 15.73
CA ASP A 416 -23.07 -3.25 17.03
C ASP A 416 -24.27 -3.36 17.98
N CYS A 417 -24.13 -4.17 19.01
CA CYS A 417 -25.14 -4.34 20.06
C CYS A 417 -24.92 -3.31 21.18
N CYS A 418 -25.81 -2.33 21.27
CA CYS A 418 -25.77 -1.30 22.31
C CYS A 418 -26.74 -1.68 23.46
N GLY A 419 -26.19 -2.17 24.57
CA GLY A 419 -26.95 -2.38 25.82
C GLY A 419 -27.24 -1.07 26.54
N GLU A 420 -28.14 -1.10 27.53
CA GLU A 420 -28.53 0.08 28.34
C GLU A 420 -27.33 0.67 29.10
N ASP A 421 -26.43 -0.15 29.60
CA ASP A 421 -25.20 0.29 30.28
C ASP A 421 -24.22 1.05 29.37
N THR A 422 -24.30 0.86 28.05
CA THR A 422 -23.44 1.54 27.06
C THR A 422 -24.04 2.85 26.56
N ALA A 423 -25.33 3.08 26.72
CA ALA A 423 -26.02 4.28 26.24
C ALA A 423 -25.66 5.55 27.06
N PHE A 424 -25.26 5.39 28.33
CA PHE A 424 -24.90 6.47 29.25
C PHE A 424 -23.40 6.56 29.57
N SER A 425 -22.57 5.71 29.00
CA SER A 425 -21.14 5.69 29.30
C SER A 425 -20.36 6.73 28.51
N SER A 426 -19.24 7.18 29.07
CA SER A 426 -18.22 8.08 28.51
C SER A 426 -17.61 7.62 27.15
N ASN A 427 -18.05 6.50 26.61
CA ASN A 427 -17.48 5.85 25.44
C ASN A 427 -18.23 6.13 24.12
N TRP A 428 -19.20 7.07 24.09
CA TRP A 428 -19.92 7.37 22.84
C TRP A 428 -19.00 7.87 21.74
N GLU A 429 -18.08 8.76 22.11
CA GLU A 429 -17.10 9.34 21.18
C GLU A 429 -16.15 8.26 20.64
N GLU A 430 -15.68 7.38 21.50
CA GLU A 430 -14.80 6.26 21.12
C GLU A 430 -15.52 5.30 20.17
N ASN A 431 -16.77 4.91 20.48
CA ASN A 431 -17.58 4.05 19.63
C ASN A 431 -17.93 4.73 18.30
N HIS A 432 -18.18 6.04 18.31
CA HIS A 432 -18.41 6.79 17.08
C HIS A 432 -17.15 6.82 16.22
N ASN A 433 -15.99 7.16 16.80
CA ASN A 433 -14.71 7.20 16.11
C ASN A 433 -14.31 5.82 15.57
N ARG A 434 -14.55 4.75 16.33
CA ARG A 434 -14.36 3.37 15.88
C ARG A 434 -15.18 3.06 14.62
N ARG A 435 -16.48 3.36 14.64
CA ARG A 435 -17.36 3.15 13.47
C ARG A 435 -16.92 3.98 12.27
N MET A 436 -16.63 5.26 12.48
CA MET A 436 -16.16 6.13 11.41
C MET A 436 -14.87 5.62 10.77
N THR A 437 -13.93 5.12 11.57
CA THR A 437 -12.68 4.54 11.09
C THR A 437 -12.94 3.27 10.27
N LEU A 438 -13.77 2.36 10.78
CA LEU A 438 -14.08 1.12 10.08
C LEU A 438 -14.96 1.35 8.82
N GLN A 439 -15.83 2.34 8.83
CA GLN A 439 -16.61 2.73 7.64
C GLN A 439 -15.71 3.23 6.49
N ARG A 440 -14.57 3.87 6.78
CA ARG A 440 -13.59 4.28 5.77
C ARG A 440 -12.99 3.10 5.01
N VAL A 441 -12.96 1.92 5.63
CA VAL A 441 -12.47 0.67 5.02
C VAL A 441 -13.59 -0.23 4.53
N GLY A 442 -14.78 0.34 4.29
CA GLY A 442 -15.90 -0.35 3.66
C GLY A 442 -16.81 -1.12 4.59
N TRP A 443 -16.61 -1.05 5.92
CA TRP A 443 -17.55 -1.67 6.84
C TRP A 443 -18.88 -0.93 6.84
N LYS A 444 -19.97 -1.67 6.68
CA LYS A 444 -21.34 -1.18 6.89
C LYS A 444 -21.77 -1.58 8.29
N PHE A 445 -22.36 -0.65 9.04
CA PHE A 445 -22.78 -0.89 10.42
C PHE A 445 -24.29 -0.81 10.57
N PHE A 446 -24.85 -1.77 11.29
CA PHE A 446 -26.21 -1.73 11.84
C PHE A 446 -26.09 -1.65 13.37
N ILE A 447 -26.70 -0.62 13.95
CA ILE A 447 -26.70 -0.43 15.41
C ILE A 447 -28.01 -1.00 15.95
N LEU A 448 -27.89 -2.02 16.78
CA LEU A 448 -29.02 -2.68 17.44
C LEU A 448 -29.05 -2.31 18.90
N ARG A 449 -30.12 -1.65 19.32
CA ARG A 449 -30.31 -1.27 20.73
C ARG A 449 -31.06 -2.38 21.48
N GLU A 450 -30.64 -2.65 22.70
CA GLU A 450 -31.25 -3.67 23.57
C GLU A 450 -32.73 -3.44 23.78
N SER A 451 -33.13 -2.22 24.12
CA SER A 451 -34.53 -1.83 24.30
C SER A 451 -35.37 -2.04 23.05
N GLU A 452 -34.83 -1.74 21.86
CA GLU A 452 -35.52 -1.92 20.58
C GLU A 452 -35.68 -3.42 20.26
N PHE A 453 -34.66 -4.22 20.52
CA PHE A 453 -34.69 -5.65 20.27
C PHE A 453 -35.70 -6.36 21.16
N TYR A 454 -35.69 -6.12 22.48
CA TYR A 454 -36.65 -6.77 23.39
C TYR A 454 -38.08 -6.28 23.21
N TYR A 455 -38.28 -5.07 22.69
CA TYR A 455 -39.60 -4.60 22.33
C TYR A 455 -40.20 -5.37 21.14
N ASN A 456 -39.41 -5.59 20.08
CA ASN A 456 -39.87 -6.37 18.90
C ASN A 456 -38.68 -7.02 18.17
N PRO A 457 -38.26 -8.23 18.58
CA PRO A 457 -37.11 -8.93 17.99
C PRO A 457 -37.26 -9.17 16.49
N ASN A 458 -38.45 -9.59 16.04
CA ASN A 458 -38.68 -9.90 14.64
C ASN A 458 -38.51 -8.67 13.73
N ASN A 459 -39.08 -7.54 14.14
CA ASN A 459 -38.93 -6.30 13.39
C ASN A 459 -37.43 -5.84 13.29
N CYS A 460 -36.65 -6.05 14.34
CA CYS A 460 -35.24 -5.75 14.31
C CYS A 460 -34.48 -6.63 13.30
N ILE A 461 -34.77 -7.92 13.27
CA ILE A 461 -34.16 -8.85 12.31
C ILE A 461 -34.64 -8.55 10.89
N ASP A 462 -35.92 -8.21 10.68
CA ASP A 462 -36.47 -7.80 9.37
C ASP A 462 -35.79 -6.53 8.84
N LYS A 463 -35.53 -5.55 9.71
CA LYS A 463 -34.71 -4.35 9.34
C LYS A 463 -33.31 -4.71 8.91
N ILE A 464 -32.63 -5.65 9.59
CA ILE A 464 -31.30 -6.13 9.22
C ILE A 464 -31.35 -6.83 7.85
N SER A 465 -32.37 -7.68 7.62
CA SER A 465 -32.61 -8.35 6.33
C SER A 465 -32.78 -7.34 5.20
N HIS A 466 -33.65 -6.36 5.40
CA HIS A 466 -33.91 -5.31 4.44
C HIS A 466 -32.67 -4.43 4.18
N TYR A 467 -31.86 -4.16 5.21
CA TYR A 467 -30.62 -3.42 5.07
C TYR A 467 -29.57 -4.18 4.24
N LEU A 468 -29.52 -5.51 4.36
CA LEU A 468 -28.68 -6.38 3.53
C LEU A 468 -29.14 -6.40 2.07
N GLU A 469 -30.45 -6.38 1.82
CA GLU A 469 -31.05 -6.36 0.47
C GLU A 469 -30.85 -5.00 -0.22
N LEU A 470 -31.06 -3.88 0.47
CA LEU A 470 -30.92 -2.53 -0.09
C LEU A 470 -29.49 -2.15 -0.48
N ASN A 471 -28.50 -2.83 0.05
CA ASN A 471 -27.09 -2.57 -0.26
C ASN A 471 -26.56 -3.41 -1.43
N GLN A 472 -27.45 -3.79 -2.35
CA GLN A 472 -27.16 -4.54 -3.59
C GLN A 472 -26.59 -3.67 -4.73
N GLY A 473 -26.24 -2.38 -4.51
CA GLY A 473 -25.76 -1.43 -5.52
C GLY A 473 -24.38 -0.85 -5.20
#